data_04c0d9d116405647faed863996ba2220
#
_entry.id   04c0d9d116405647faed863996ba2220
#
_cell.length_a   1.000
_cell.length_b   1.000
_cell.length_c   1.000
_cell.angle_alpha   90.00
_cell.angle_beta   90.00
_cell.angle_gamma   90.00
#
_symmetry.space_group_name_H-M   'P 1'
#
loop_
_entity.id
_entity.type
_entity.pdbx_description
1 polymer ?
#
loop_
_entity_poly.entity_id
_entity_poly.type
_entity_poly.pdbx_seq_one_letter_code
_entity_poly.pdbx_strand_id
1 'polypeptide(L)'
;MWGRTSDSKQLLQLDDSPAMEFPNQHIPSLQQADLILVTVKAWQVITALKPLIEHIHRDAIVMLMHNGMGTAEQVEEMLSGNPVVIATTTHGAYKPNKELVMHTGQGITQVGGFNVSGAQCQFLQDVMQHALPEVVWNPNINAALWTKLAINCAINPLTALHQCKNGDLAHGDFQDTLKIITKELVEVMNKEDIATQFDVLFETIMQVVRATSENYSSMRQDVFHQRPTEIDFITGYLLKAAEKHRINTPENLELYQRIKKIEQSWTEE
;
A
#
# COMPACT_ATOMS: atom_id res chain seq x y z
N MET A 1 -17.64 -2.47 10.62
CA MET A 1 -16.18 -2.29 10.62
C MET A 1 -15.52 -3.47 11.32
N TRP A 2 -14.26 -3.80 11.00
CA TRP A 2 -13.50 -4.87 11.66
C TRP A 2 -12.18 -4.29 12.19
N GLY A 3 -12.23 -3.82 13.43
CA GLY A 3 -11.08 -3.19 14.09
C GLY A 3 -10.38 -4.14 15.06
N ARG A 4 -9.25 -3.70 15.59
CA ARG A 4 -8.40 -4.50 16.53
C ARG A 4 -8.90 -4.47 17.98
N THR A 5 -9.88 -3.63 18.29
CA THR A 5 -10.43 -3.52 19.65
C THR A 5 -11.51 -4.57 19.88
N SER A 6 -11.66 -5.02 21.12
CA SER A 6 -12.75 -5.91 21.53
C SER A 6 -14.09 -5.19 21.73
N ASP A 7 -14.10 -3.87 21.59
CA ASP A 7 -15.31 -3.09 21.74
C ASP A 7 -16.31 -3.40 20.62
N SER A 8 -17.58 -3.53 20.95
CA SER A 8 -18.64 -3.83 19.97
C SER A 8 -18.92 -2.68 18.99
N LYS A 9 -18.39 -1.50 19.26
CA LYS A 9 -18.53 -0.29 18.45
C LYS A 9 -17.20 0.43 18.34
N GLN A 10 -17.02 1.15 17.24
CA GLN A 10 -15.87 2.01 17.00
C GLN A 10 -16.35 3.41 16.61
N LEU A 11 -15.79 4.41 17.27
CA LEU A 11 -16.02 5.82 16.97
C LEU A 11 -14.96 6.31 16.00
N LEU A 12 -15.38 7.02 14.95
CA LEU A 12 -14.46 7.68 14.01
C LEU A 12 -14.97 9.09 13.70
N GLN A 13 -14.03 10.00 13.63
CA GLN A 13 -14.22 11.38 13.21
C GLN A 13 -13.28 11.69 12.05
N LEU A 14 -13.78 12.29 10.98
CA LEU A 14 -12.98 12.79 9.87
C LEU A 14 -12.92 14.31 9.96
N ASP A 15 -11.72 14.86 10.09
CA ASP A 15 -11.45 16.29 10.24
C ASP A 15 -12.37 16.92 11.32
N ASP A 16 -13.07 17.99 10.98
CA ASP A 16 -14.01 18.69 11.88
C ASP A 16 -15.45 18.14 11.80
N SER A 17 -15.67 17.02 11.08
CA SER A 17 -16.99 16.39 10.96
C SER A 17 -17.44 15.81 12.31
N PRO A 18 -18.76 15.65 12.54
CA PRO A 18 -19.23 14.91 13.70
C PRO A 18 -18.69 13.49 13.75
N ALA A 19 -18.31 13.03 14.93
CA ALA A 19 -17.90 11.65 15.12
C ALA A 19 -19.06 10.68 14.81
N MET A 20 -18.77 9.62 14.10
CA MET A 20 -19.72 8.57 13.74
C MET A 20 -19.37 7.26 14.43
N GLU A 21 -20.40 6.56 14.88
CA GLU A 21 -20.28 5.25 15.52
C GLU A 21 -20.54 4.13 14.52
N PHE A 22 -19.65 3.15 14.49
CA PHE A 22 -19.76 1.99 13.60
C PHE A 22 -19.79 0.70 14.41
N PRO A 23 -20.66 -0.28 14.04
CA PRO A 23 -20.57 -1.63 14.60
C PRO A 23 -19.17 -2.21 14.32
N ASN A 24 -18.59 -2.85 15.34
CA ASN A 24 -17.30 -3.50 15.21
C ASN A 24 -17.45 -5.00 15.39
N GLN A 25 -16.76 -5.80 14.56
CA GLN A 25 -16.76 -7.26 14.59
C GLN A 25 -18.19 -7.88 14.54
N HIS A 26 -19.07 -7.29 13.72
CA HIS A 26 -20.47 -7.73 13.63
C HIS A 26 -20.65 -8.71 12.46
N ILE A 27 -20.64 -10.00 12.73
CA ILE A 27 -20.77 -11.09 11.75
C ILE A 27 -21.98 -10.92 10.81
N PRO A 28 -23.21 -10.62 11.30
CA PRO A 28 -24.36 -10.47 10.39
C PRO A 28 -24.15 -9.37 9.33
N SER A 29 -23.48 -8.27 9.67
CA SER A 29 -23.15 -7.23 8.69
C SER A 29 -22.12 -7.71 7.67
N LEU A 30 -21.15 -8.54 8.07
CA LEU A 30 -20.17 -9.11 7.16
C LEU A 30 -20.83 -10.07 6.16
N GLN A 31 -21.74 -10.91 6.63
CA GLN A 31 -22.47 -11.88 5.80
C GLN A 31 -23.37 -11.24 4.75
N GLN A 32 -23.74 -9.97 4.94
CA GLN A 32 -24.58 -9.19 4.03
C GLN A 32 -23.78 -8.12 3.25
N ALA A 33 -22.45 -8.09 3.41
CA ALA A 33 -21.64 -7.09 2.78
C ALA A 33 -21.40 -7.39 1.28
N ASP A 34 -21.80 -6.49 0.40
CA ASP A 34 -21.50 -6.57 -1.03
C ASP A 34 -20.05 -6.17 -1.34
N LEU A 35 -19.45 -5.30 -0.50
CA LEU A 35 -18.08 -4.84 -0.63
C LEU A 35 -17.33 -4.93 0.71
N ILE A 36 -16.20 -5.60 0.69
CA ILE A 36 -15.28 -5.72 1.83
C ILE A 36 -14.00 -4.94 1.49
N LEU A 37 -13.83 -3.80 2.12
CA LEU A 37 -12.66 -2.95 1.95
C LEU A 37 -11.57 -3.32 2.97
N VAL A 38 -10.42 -3.78 2.49
CA VAL A 38 -9.29 -4.22 3.30
C VAL A 38 -8.20 -3.15 3.27
N THR A 39 -8.07 -2.40 4.36
CA THR A 39 -7.15 -1.25 4.50
C THR A 39 -6.09 -1.43 5.59
N VAL A 40 -5.88 -2.66 6.02
CA VAL A 40 -4.83 -2.98 6.99
C VAL A 40 -3.45 -2.95 6.33
N LYS A 41 -2.37 -2.97 7.10
CA LYS A 41 -1.02 -3.14 6.56
C LYS A 41 -0.91 -4.46 5.79
N ALA A 42 -0.10 -4.49 4.73
CA ALA A 42 0.01 -5.66 3.84
C ALA A 42 0.27 -6.98 4.60
N TRP A 43 1.15 -6.97 5.59
CA TRP A 43 1.46 -8.15 6.41
C TRP A 43 0.30 -8.63 7.30
N GLN A 44 -0.75 -7.84 7.46
CA GLN A 44 -1.94 -8.18 8.25
C GLN A 44 -3.08 -8.76 7.41
N VAL A 45 -3.05 -8.60 6.09
CA VAL A 45 -4.17 -8.93 5.19
C VAL A 45 -4.64 -10.37 5.40
N ILE A 46 -3.74 -11.33 5.29
CA ILE A 46 -4.07 -12.75 5.40
C ILE A 46 -4.55 -13.10 6.80
N THR A 47 -3.86 -12.60 7.83
CA THR A 47 -4.25 -12.85 9.23
C THR A 47 -5.62 -12.24 9.56
N ALA A 48 -5.95 -11.09 8.98
CA ALA A 48 -7.23 -10.42 9.19
C ALA A 48 -8.38 -11.12 8.45
N LEU A 49 -8.15 -11.60 7.25
CA LEU A 49 -9.20 -12.24 6.43
C LEU A 49 -9.44 -13.70 6.80
N LYS A 50 -8.39 -14.46 7.14
CA LYS A 50 -8.48 -15.90 7.40
C LYS A 50 -9.63 -16.32 8.35
N PRO A 51 -9.85 -15.69 9.50
CA PRO A 51 -10.95 -16.04 10.41
C PRO A 51 -12.34 -15.63 9.90
N LEU A 52 -12.41 -14.85 8.83
CA LEU A 52 -13.65 -14.27 8.29
C LEU A 52 -14.17 -15.00 7.05
N ILE A 53 -13.38 -15.88 6.44
CA ILE A 53 -13.66 -16.52 5.15
C ILE A 53 -15.05 -17.19 5.15
N GLU A 54 -15.38 -17.94 6.19
CA GLU A 54 -16.65 -18.67 6.28
C GLU A 54 -17.88 -17.73 6.39
N HIS A 55 -17.64 -16.45 6.68
CA HIS A 55 -18.68 -15.43 6.83
C HIS A 55 -18.76 -14.47 5.63
N ILE A 56 -17.82 -14.55 4.71
CA ILE A 56 -17.82 -13.73 3.49
C ILE A 56 -18.79 -14.33 2.48
N HIS A 57 -19.75 -13.51 2.03
CA HIS A 57 -20.68 -13.93 1.01
C HIS A 57 -19.96 -14.24 -0.31
N ARG A 58 -20.42 -15.27 -1.02
CA ARG A 58 -19.76 -15.74 -2.25
C ARG A 58 -19.62 -14.67 -3.33
N ASP A 59 -20.61 -13.76 -3.43
CA ASP A 59 -20.60 -12.69 -4.43
C ASP A 59 -20.03 -11.37 -3.89
N ALA A 60 -19.56 -11.35 -2.63
CA ALA A 60 -18.96 -10.16 -2.06
C ALA A 60 -17.65 -9.81 -2.78
N ILE A 61 -17.51 -8.54 -3.13
CA ILE A 61 -16.29 -7.99 -3.73
C ILE A 61 -15.27 -7.73 -2.63
N VAL A 62 -14.06 -8.23 -2.79
CA VAL A 62 -12.97 -7.94 -1.85
C VAL A 62 -12.02 -6.93 -2.49
N MET A 63 -11.98 -5.74 -1.94
CA MET A 63 -11.10 -4.65 -2.40
C MET A 63 -9.91 -4.49 -1.46
N LEU A 64 -8.71 -4.71 -1.99
CA LEU A 64 -7.45 -4.52 -1.26
C LEU A 64 -6.93 -3.11 -1.49
N MET A 65 -6.77 -2.34 -0.41
CA MET A 65 -6.29 -0.96 -0.46
C MET A 65 -5.20 -0.73 0.60
N HIS A 66 -4.00 -1.20 0.30
CA HIS A 66 -2.82 -1.08 1.15
C HIS A 66 -1.57 -0.80 0.29
N ASN A 67 -0.43 -0.54 0.91
CA ASN A 67 0.83 -0.38 0.19
C ASN A 67 1.50 -1.74 -0.06
N GLY A 68 2.35 -1.78 -1.09
CA GLY A 68 3.04 -3.00 -1.48
C GLY A 68 2.19 -3.93 -2.35
N MET A 69 2.78 -5.03 -2.73
CA MET A 69 2.21 -6.04 -3.64
C MET A 69 2.43 -7.45 -3.07
N GLY A 70 1.77 -8.46 -3.66
CA GLY A 70 1.96 -9.88 -3.32
C GLY A 70 0.94 -10.44 -2.33
N THR A 71 -0.10 -9.71 -1.96
CA THR A 71 -1.20 -10.20 -1.13
C THR A 71 -2.42 -10.63 -1.94
N ALA A 72 -2.60 -10.06 -3.12
CA ALA A 72 -3.79 -10.27 -3.93
C ALA A 72 -3.90 -11.72 -4.42
N GLU A 73 -2.80 -12.32 -4.81
CA GLU A 73 -2.71 -13.73 -5.21
C GLU A 73 -3.14 -14.66 -4.08
N GLN A 74 -2.67 -14.39 -2.86
CA GLN A 74 -3.03 -15.19 -1.68
C GLN A 74 -4.51 -15.01 -1.31
N VAL A 75 -5.05 -13.78 -1.45
CA VAL A 75 -6.47 -13.50 -1.20
C VAL A 75 -7.36 -14.18 -2.24
N GLU A 76 -7.00 -14.15 -3.51
CA GLU A 76 -7.70 -14.85 -4.58
C GLU A 76 -7.74 -16.38 -4.32
N GLU A 77 -6.60 -16.96 -3.91
CA GLU A 77 -6.52 -18.38 -3.58
C GLU A 77 -7.41 -18.73 -2.37
N MET A 78 -7.42 -17.87 -1.34
CA MET A 78 -8.23 -18.08 -0.13
C MET A 78 -9.73 -17.92 -0.35
N LEU A 79 -10.13 -17.01 -1.25
CA LEU A 79 -11.50 -16.63 -1.54
C LEU A 79 -11.86 -16.99 -2.98
N SER A 80 -11.61 -18.28 -3.34
CA SER A 80 -11.79 -18.77 -4.70
C SER A 80 -13.22 -18.51 -5.22
N GLY A 81 -13.33 -17.61 -6.20
CA GLY A 81 -14.59 -17.23 -6.84
C GLY A 81 -15.09 -15.83 -6.51
N ASN A 82 -14.64 -15.22 -5.42
CA ASN A 82 -14.97 -13.83 -5.13
C ASN A 82 -14.29 -12.86 -6.13
N PRO A 83 -14.95 -11.78 -6.54
CA PRO A 83 -14.30 -10.70 -7.26
C PRO A 83 -13.22 -10.05 -6.38
N VAL A 84 -11.97 -10.04 -6.84
CA VAL A 84 -10.86 -9.35 -6.18
C VAL A 84 -10.51 -8.09 -6.96
N VAL A 85 -10.52 -6.97 -6.27
CA VAL A 85 -10.25 -5.64 -6.80
C VAL A 85 -9.11 -5.03 -6.00
N ILE A 86 -8.25 -4.29 -6.66
CA ILE A 86 -7.17 -3.56 -6.01
C ILE A 86 -7.44 -2.06 -6.13
N ALA A 87 -7.17 -1.35 -5.06
CA ALA A 87 -7.19 0.10 -5.05
C ALA A 87 -5.85 0.65 -4.56
N THR A 88 -5.43 1.74 -5.18
CA THR A 88 -4.28 2.52 -4.71
C THR A 88 -4.65 3.98 -4.62
N THR A 89 -4.19 4.67 -3.58
CA THR A 89 -4.50 6.08 -3.35
C THR A 89 -3.23 6.90 -3.14
N THR A 90 -3.27 8.15 -3.60
CA THR A 90 -2.25 9.16 -3.33
C THR A 90 -2.74 10.21 -2.31
N HIS A 91 -3.94 10.05 -1.75
CA HIS A 91 -4.41 10.90 -0.66
C HIS A 91 -3.52 10.79 0.56
N GLY A 92 -3.26 11.93 1.19
CA GLY A 92 -2.60 12.00 2.48
C GLY A 92 -3.61 11.93 3.62
N ALA A 93 -3.34 11.11 4.64
CA ALA A 93 -4.13 11.05 5.86
C ALA A 93 -3.22 10.90 7.08
N TYR A 94 -3.57 11.57 8.15
CA TYR A 94 -2.88 11.49 9.43
C TYR A 94 -3.89 11.13 10.54
N LYS A 95 -3.51 10.20 11.39
CA LYS A 95 -4.33 9.72 12.50
C LYS A 95 -3.65 10.05 13.83
N PRO A 96 -3.96 11.22 14.45
CA PRO A 96 -3.32 11.66 15.68
C PRO A 96 -3.70 10.80 16.90
N ASN A 97 -4.87 10.19 16.89
CA ASN A 97 -5.37 9.30 17.94
C ASN A 97 -6.25 8.18 17.35
N LYS A 98 -6.88 7.36 18.20
CA LYS A 98 -7.66 6.20 17.73
C LYS A 98 -8.94 6.58 16.97
N GLU A 99 -9.49 7.76 17.19
CA GLU A 99 -10.80 8.18 16.70
C GLU A 99 -10.73 9.21 15.59
N LEU A 100 -9.76 10.14 15.65
CA LEU A 100 -9.63 11.23 14.67
C LEU A 100 -8.75 10.83 13.49
N VAL A 101 -9.25 11.07 12.30
CA VAL A 101 -8.50 10.99 11.03
C VAL A 101 -8.53 12.37 10.39
N MET A 102 -7.37 12.89 10.02
CA MET A 102 -7.22 14.14 9.31
C MET A 102 -6.84 13.88 7.85
N HIS A 103 -7.57 14.45 6.91
CA HIS A 103 -7.24 14.42 5.50
C HIS A 103 -6.21 15.52 5.21
N THR A 104 -4.96 15.14 5.01
CA THR A 104 -3.82 16.08 4.94
C THR A 104 -3.32 16.36 3.53
N GLY A 105 -3.84 15.66 2.53
CA GLY A 105 -3.44 15.88 1.14
C GLY A 105 -4.45 15.33 0.13
N GLN A 106 -4.80 16.16 -0.83
CA GLN A 106 -5.63 15.77 -1.97
C GLN A 106 -4.86 14.82 -2.88
N GLY A 107 -5.55 13.84 -3.44
CA GLY A 107 -4.98 12.83 -4.30
C GLY A 107 -6.04 12.13 -5.13
N ILE A 108 -5.65 11.08 -5.82
CA ILE A 108 -6.52 10.26 -6.67
C ILE A 108 -6.52 8.83 -6.12
N THR A 109 -7.68 8.20 -6.14
CA THR A 109 -7.80 6.76 -5.87
C THR A 109 -8.03 6.04 -7.20
N GLN A 110 -7.13 5.15 -7.57
CA GLN A 110 -7.29 4.28 -8.72
C GLN A 110 -7.77 2.91 -8.25
N VAL A 111 -8.77 2.37 -8.94
CA VAL A 111 -9.39 1.08 -8.66
C VAL A 111 -9.34 0.22 -9.91
N GLY A 112 -9.04 -1.07 -9.79
CA GLY A 112 -9.01 -1.96 -10.95
C GLY A 112 -9.15 -3.43 -10.54
N GLY A 113 -9.61 -4.26 -11.47
CA GLY A 113 -9.78 -5.69 -11.22
C GLY A 113 -8.44 -6.42 -11.13
N PHE A 114 -8.31 -7.30 -10.15
CA PHE A 114 -7.18 -8.22 -10.05
C PHE A 114 -7.44 -9.53 -10.80
N ASN A 115 -8.62 -10.14 -10.57
CA ASN A 115 -9.03 -11.35 -11.27
C ASN A 115 -10.12 -11.07 -12.31
N VAL A 116 -10.51 -12.11 -13.05
CA VAL A 116 -11.51 -12.01 -14.12
C VAL A 116 -12.83 -11.45 -13.61
N SER A 117 -13.31 -11.90 -12.46
CA SER A 117 -14.57 -11.40 -11.85
C SER A 117 -14.40 -9.96 -11.35
N GLY A 118 -13.25 -9.63 -10.76
CA GLY A 118 -12.91 -8.28 -10.33
C GLY A 118 -12.85 -7.29 -11.48
N ALA A 119 -12.38 -7.70 -12.67
CA ALA A 119 -12.36 -6.85 -13.86
C ALA A 119 -13.75 -6.41 -14.34
N GLN A 120 -14.80 -7.08 -13.90
CA GLN A 120 -16.20 -6.70 -14.23
C GLN A 120 -16.79 -5.68 -13.26
N CYS A 121 -16.07 -5.32 -12.20
CA CYS A 121 -16.53 -4.43 -11.13
C CYS A 121 -16.30 -2.93 -11.43
N GLN A 122 -16.30 -2.51 -12.69
CA GLN A 122 -16.06 -1.11 -13.08
C GLN A 122 -17.02 -0.11 -12.42
N PHE A 123 -18.25 -0.53 -12.10
CA PHE A 123 -19.24 0.27 -11.38
C PHE A 123 -18.75 0.75 -10.01
N LEU A 124 -17.71 0.12 -9.44
CA LEU A 124 -17.12 0.55 -8.18
C LEU A 124 -16.51 1.96 -8.26
N GLN A 125 -16.17 2.44 -9.46
CA GLN A 125 -15.76 3.84 -9.61
C GLN A 125 -16.83 4.78 -9.07
N ASP A 126 -18.08 4.62 -9.54
CA ASP A 126 -19.18 5.48 -9.13
C ASP A 126 -19.55 5.29 -7.66
N VAL A 127 -19.53 4.04 -7.18
CA VAL A 127 -19.79 3.73 -5.77
C VAL A 127 -18.76 4.39 -4.86
N MET A 128 -17.48 4.24 -5.17
CA MET A 128 -16.40 4.80 -4.36
C MET A 128 -16.30 6.33 -4.46
N GLN A 129 -16.73 6.92 -5.58
CA GLN A 129 -16.79 8.36 -5.79
C GLN A 129 -17.71 9.09 -4.79
N HIS A 130 -18.68 8.37 -4.17
CA HIS A 130 -19.50 8.94 -3.08
C HIS A 130 -18.72 9.12 -1.78
N ALA A 131 -17.67 8.34 -1.57
CA ALA A 131 -16.88 8.35 -0.33
C ALA A 131 -15.52 9.04 -0.49
N LEU A 132 -14.98 9.11 -1.69
CA LEU A 132 -13.65 9.64 -1.98
C LEU A 132 -13.73 10.72 -3.06
N PRO A 133 -12.92 11.80 -2.95
CA PRO A 133 -13.04 12.96 -3.84
C PRO A 133 -12.82 12.66 -5.32
N GLU A 134 -11.88 11.79 -5.65
CA GLU A 134 -11.55 11.45 -7.03
C GLU A 134 -11.22 9.97 -7.14
N VAL A 135 -12.07 9.23 -7.83
CA VAL A 135 -11.91 7.79 -8.07
C VAL A 135 -11.91 7.49 -9.56
N VAL A 136 -10.94 6.74 -10.02
CA VAL A 136 -10.79 6.36 -11.43
C VAL A 136 -10.67 4.85 -11.55
N TRP A 137 -11.48 4.26 -12.43
CA TRP A 137 -11.27 2.88 -12.83
C TRP A 137 -10.08 2.77 -13.77
N ASN A 138 -9.10 1.97 -13.39
CA ASN A 138 -7.91 1.73 -14.19
C ASN A 138 -7.89 0.26 -14.66
N PRO A 139 -8.15 -0.03 -15.94
CA PRO A 139 -8.11 -1.40 -16.45
C PRO A 139 -6.69 -2.00 -16.43
N ASN A 140 -5.66 -1.15 -16.34
CA ASN A 140 -4.27 -1.55 -16.17
C ASN A 140 -3.75 -1.17 -14.78
N ILE A 141 -4.47 -1.56 -13.74
CA ILE A 141 -4.13 -1.22 -12.35
C ILE A 141 -2.73 -1.74 -11.96
N ASN A 142 -2.28 -2.84 -12.56
CA ASN A 142 -0.97 -3.42 -12.31
C ASN A 142 0.18 -2.43 -12.61
N ALA A 143 0.08 -1.67 -13.70
CA ALA A 143 1.09 -0.65 -14.03
C ALA A 143 1.13 0.48 -12.99
N ALA A 144 -0.03 0.92 -12.49
CA ALA A 144 -0.10 1.92 -11.44
C ALA A 144 0.48 1.40 -10.09
N LEU A 145 0.23 0.14 -9.76
CA LEU A 145 0.80 -0.51 -8.58
C LEU A 145 2.32 -0.61 -8.67
N TRP A 146 2.86 -1.03 -9.81
CA TRP A 146 4.30 -1.09 -10.03
C TRP A 146 4.96 0.29 -9.96
N THR A 147 4.32 1.32 -10.54
CA THR A 147 4.83 2.70 -10.43
C THR A 147 4.87 3.16 -8.97
N LYS A 148 3.81 2.91 -8.21
CA LYS A 148 3.78 3.23 -6.77
C LYS A 148 4.78 2.41 -5.96
N LEU A 149 4.93 1.12 -6.28
CA LEU A 149 5.94 0.24 -5.67
C LEU A 149 7.35 0.81 -5.90
N ALA A 150 7.67 1.19 -7.13
CA ALA A 150 8.96 1.75 -7.49
C ALA A 150 9.28 3.05 -6.72
N ILE A 151 8.31 3.96 -6.64
CA ILE A 151 8.43 5.18 -5.83
C ILE A 151 8.69 4.83 -4.36
N ASN A 152 7.95 3.86 -3.80
CA ASN A 152 8.11 3.44 -2.42
C ASN A 152 9.44 2.73 -2.18
N CYS A 153 9.94 1.91 -3.11
CA CYS A 153 11.27 1.29 -3.03
C CYS A 153 12.38 2.35 -2.97
N ALA A 154 12.23 3.43 -3.73
CA ALA A 154 13.22 4.50 -3.78
C ALA A 154 13.19 5.41 -2.55
N ILE A 155 12.01 5.78 -2.05
CA ILE A 155 11.86 6.80 -1.00
C ILE A 155 11.85 6.18 0.39
N ASN A 156 11.05 5.14 0.60
CA ASN A 156 10.69 4.71 1.95
C ASN A 156 11.87 4.12 2.74
N PRO A 157 12.70 3.21 2.20
CA PRO A 157 13.84 2.68 2.93
C PRO A 157 14.88 3.75 3.26
N LEU A 158 15.20 4.63 2.32
CA LEU A 158 16.18 5.71 2.52
C LEU A 158 15.72 6.66 3.64
N THR A 159 14.50 7.16 3.58
CA THR A 159 13.98 8.05 4.62
C THR A 159 13.85 7.36 5.98
N ALA A 160 13.55 6.06 6.00
CA ALA A 160 13.50 5.28 7.23
C ALA A 160 14.88 5.06 7.85
N LEU A 161 15.90 4.74 7.06
CA LEU A 161 17.27 4.54 7.52
C LEU A 161 17.90 5.83 8.03
N HIS A 162 17.65 6.95 7.35
CA HIS A 162 18.25 8.25 7.68
C HIS A 162 17.36 9.13 8.58
N GLN A 163 16.16 8.65 8.91
CA GLN A 163 15.18 9.37 9.75
C GLN A 163 14.90 10.80 9.26
N CYS A 164 14.92 11.03 7.95
CA CYS A 164 14.80 12.32 7.28
C CYS A 164 13.43 12.50 6.60
N LYS A 165 13.16 13.71 6.11
CA LYS A 165 12.00 14.03 5.28
C LYS A 165 12.21 13.55 3.85
N ASN A 166 11.12 13.40 3.10
CA ASN A 166 11.20 13.00 1.70
C ASN A 166 12.02 14.00 0.86
N GLY A 167 11.87 15.30 1.12
CA GLY A 167 12.60 16.37 0.41
C GLY A 167 14.12 16.31 0.59
N ASP A 168 14.61 15.77 1.69
CA ASP A 168 16.06 15.66 1.93
C ASP A 168 16.74 14.76 0.88
N LEU A 169 15.99 13.82 0.29
CA LEU A 169 16.48 12.93 -0.77
C LEU A 169 16.80 13.66 -2.08
N ALA A 170 16.36 14.91 -2.25
CA ALA A 170 16.70 15.73 -3.40
C ALA A 170 18.16 16.23 -3.38
N HIS A 171 18.88 16.08 -2.27
CA HIS A 171 20.17 16.69 -2.04
C HIS A 171 21.28 15.67 -1.76
N GLY A 172 22.55 16.08 -2.03
CA GLY A 172 23.74 15.32 -1.66
C GLY A 172 23.84 13.94 -2.30
N ASP A 173 24.43 13.02 -1.55
CA ASP A 173 24.75 11.65 -1.99
C ASP A 173 23.49 10.79 -2.25
N PHE A 174 22.33 11.20 -1.76
CA PHE A 174 21.08 10.49 -2.01
C PHE A 174 20.72 10.41 -3.51
N GLN A 175 21.09 11.43 -4.29
CA GLN A 175 20.78 11.42 -5.72
C GLN A 175 21.47 10.29 -6.48
N ASP A 176 22.71 9.97 -6.14
CA ASP A 176 23.43 8.88 -6.80
C ASP A 176 22.87 7.53 -6.39
N THR A 177 22.53 7.35 -5.11
CA THR A 177 21.80 6.17 -4.63
C THR A 177 20.43 6.02 -5.32
N LEU A 178 19.65 7.10 -5.43
CA LEU A 178 18.36 7.08 -6.13
C LEU A 178 18.50 6.68 -7.62
N LYS A 179 19.57 7.13 -8.29
CA LYS A 179 19.84 6.72 -9.69
C LYS A 179 20.13 5.22 -9.80
N ILE A 180 20.90 4.66 -8.84
CA ILE A 180 21.21 3.22 -8.83
C ILE A 180 19.92 2.42 -8.61
N ILE A 181 19.16 2.77 -7.57
CA ILE A 181 17.86 2.15 -7.27
C ILE A 181 16.94 2.21 -8.49
N THR A 182 16.84 3.38 -9.14
CA THR A 182 15.97 3.55 -10.32
C THR A 182 16.39 2.64 -11.48
N LYS A 183 17.69 2.44 -11.73
CA LYS A 183 18.16 1.52 -12.76
C LYS A 183 17.74 0.08 -12.48
N GLU A 184 17.91 -0.39 -11.25
CA GLU A 184 17.48 -1.72 -10.83
C GLU A 184 15.96 -1.89 -11.00
N LEU A 185 15.17 -0.88 -10.60
CA LEU A 185 13.71 -0.87 -10.74
C LEU A 185 13.28 -0.96 -12.21
N VAL A 186 13.87 -0.16 -13.09
CA VAL A 186 13.57 -0.17 -14.53
C VAL A 186 13.82 -1.54 -15.16
N GLU A 187 14.93 -2.18 -14.79
CA GLU A 187 15.27 -3.50 -15.32
C GLU A 187 14.22 -4.54 -14.90
N VAL A 188 13.82 -4.56 -13.62
CA VAL A 188 12.82 -5.50 -13.12
C VAL A 188 11.43 -5.21 -13.71
N MET A 189 11.00 -3.94 -13.72
CA MET A 189 9.69 -3.54 -14.24
C MET A 189 9.52 -3.94 -15.71
N ASN A 190 10.53 -3.72 -16.54
CA ASN A 190 10.49 -4.10 -17.96
C ASN A 190 10.40 -5.63 -18.16
N LYS A 191 10.93 -6.44 -17.24
CA LYS A 191 10.79 -7.90 -17.27
C LYS A 191 9.42 -8.38 -16.75
N GLU A 192 8.75 -7.60 -15.94
CA GLU A 192 7.37 -7.81 -15.52
C GLU A 192 6.35 -7.17 -16.49
N ASP A 193 6.76 -6.88 -17.72
CA ASP A 193 5.93 -6.28 -18.78
C ASP A 193 5.39 -4.89 -18.46
N ILE A 194 6.03 -4.19 -17.52
CA ILE A 194 5.73 -2.80 -17.19
C ILE A 194 6.74 -1.89 -17.87
N ALA A 195 6.42 -1.52 -19.12
CA ALA A 195 7.31 -0.71 -19.94
C ALA A 195 7.60 0.65 -19.29
N THR A 196 8.87 0.90 -18.98
CA THR A 196 9.33 2.17 -18.43
C THR A 196 10.77 2.46 -18.88
N GLN A 197 11.17 3.73 -18.77
CA GLN A 197 12.53 4.20 -19.06
C GLN A 197 13.11 4.89 -17.83
N PHE A 198 14.44 4.87 -17.73
CA PHE A 198 15.13 5.44 -16.58
C PHE A 198 14.75 6.90 -16.31
N ASP A 199 14.82 7.75 -17.34
CA ASP A 199 14.55 9.19 -17.16
C ASP A 199 13.10 9.46 -16.73
N VAL A 200 12.16 8.68 -17.27
CA VAL A 200 10.73 8.78 -16.92
C VAL A 200 10.50 8.38 -15.48
N LEU A 201 11.02 7.23 -15.05
CA LEU A 201 10.82 6.75 -13.69
C LEU A 201 11.56 7.62 -12.67
N PHE A 202 12.82 8.01 -12.98
CA PHE A 202 13.60 8.86 -12.10
C PHE A 202 12.92 10.22 -11.88
N GLU A 203 12.45 10.87 -12.97
CA GLU A 203 11.71 12.13 -12.84
C GLU A 203 10.41 11.95 -12.05
N THR A 204 9.69 10.84 -12.24
CA THR A 204 8.49 10.52 -11.45
C THR A 204 8.81 10.41 -9.96
N ILE A 205 9.89 9.71 -9.60
CA ILE A 205 10.36 9.62 -8.21
C ILE A 205 10.70 11.02 -7.66
N MET A 206 11.46 11.80 -8.43
CA MET A 206 11.87 13.15 -8.02
C MET A 206 10.70 14.13 -7.91
N GLN A 207 9.65 13.99 -8.72
CA GLN A 207 8.41 14.75 -8.58
C GLN A 207 7.73 14.45 -7.25
N VAL A 208 7.65 13.17 -6.85
CA VAL A 208 7.07 12.80 -5.55
C VAL A 208 7.94 13.29 -4.40
N VAL A 209 9.26 13.18 -4.48
CA VAL A 209 10.21 13.73 -3.49
C VAL A 209 9.95 15.23 -3.28
N ARG A 210 9.80 16.00 -4.36
CA ARG A 210 9.52 17.45 -4.30
C ARG A 210 8.12 17.76 -3.78
N ALA A 211 7.11 17.06 -4.31
CA ALA A 211 5.70 17.29 -3.94
C ALA A 211 5.40 16.95 -2.48
N THR A 212 6.18 16.05 -1.89
CA THR A 212 6.02 15.61 -0.49
C THR A 212 7.23 16.00 0.38
N SER A 213 7.93 17.07 0.01
CA SER A 213 9.22 17.44 0.63
C SER A 213 9.15 17.60 2.14
N GLU A 214 8.06 18.14 2.67
CA GLU A 214 7.86 18.34 4.11
C GLU A 214 7.33 17.09 4.84
N ASN A 215 6.99 16.03 4.11
CA ASN A 215 6.40 14.83 4.69
C ASN A 215 7.48 13.84 5.14
N TYR A 216 7.12 13.04 6.11
CA TYR A 216 7.83 11.81 6.47
C TYR A 216 7.15 10.62 5.79
N SER A 217 7.92 9.71 5.21
CA SER A 217 7.35 8.49 4.63
C SER A 217 6.68 7.62 5.68
N SER A 218 5.74 6.77 5.25
CA SER A 218 5.06 5.83 6.16
C SER A 218 6.05 4.87 6.84
N MET A 219 7.06 4.39 6.11
CA MET A 219 8.08 3.49 6.63
C MET A 219 8.98 4.20 7.65
N ARG A 220 9.35 5.47 7.38
CA ARG A 220 10.07 6.29 8.36
C ARG A 220 9.28 6.42 9.66
N GLN A 221 7.98 6.64 9.57
CA GLN A 221 7.10 6.72 10.74
C GLN A 221 7.00 5.37 11.46
N ASP A 222 6.92 4.26 10.72
CA ASP A 222 6.88 2.94 11.34
C ASP A 222 8.17 2.65 12.10
N VAL A 223 9.34 2.91 11.49
CA VAL A 223 10.66 2.73 12.16
C VAL A 223 10.79 3.64 13.38
N PHE A 224 10.42 4.91 13.27
CA PHE A 224 10.47 5.86 14.39
C PHE A 224 9.63 5.41 15.60
N HIS A 225 8.50 4.76 15.34
CA HIS A 225 7.61 4.26 16.38
C HIS A 225 7.82 2.77 16.70
N GLN A 226 8.91 2.15 16.24
CA GLN A 226 9.22 0.74 16.42
C GLN A 226 8.05 -0.19 16.05
N ARG A 227 7.44 0.07 14.89
CA ARG A 227 6.33 -0.72 14.35
C ARG A 227 6.78 -1.49 13.13
N PRO A 228 6.30 -2.74 12.93
CA PRO A 228 6.59 -3.50 11.72
C PRO A 228 6.25 -2.70 10.47
N THR A 229 7.20 -2.64 9.54
CA THR A 229 7.05 -1.94 8.26
C THR A 229 6.38 -2.82 7.20
N GLU A 230 6.19 -2.27 6.00
CA GLU A 230 5.73 -3.02 4.82
C GLU A 230 6.90 -3.38 3.89
N ILE A 231 8.14 -3.41 4.38
CA ILE A 231 9.34 -3.64 3.57
C ILE A 231 9.28 -4.97 2.78
N ASP A 232 8.71 -6.02 3.34
CA ASP A 232 8.59 -7.34 2.71
C ASP A 232 7.65 -7.31 1.48
N PHE A 233 6.67 -6.41 1.47
CA PHE A 233 5.67 -6.24 0.41
C PHE A 233 6.01 -5.09 -0.55
N ILE A 234 7.02 -4.29 -0.24
CA ILE A 234 7.56 -3.22 -1.09
C ILE A 234 8.86 -3.71 -1.73
N THR A 235 9.98 -3.49 -1.08
CA THR A 235 11.29 -3.91 -1.62
C THR A 235 11.41 -5.44 -1.69
N GLY A 236 10.87 -6.17 -0.71
CA GLY A 236 10.85 -7.63 -0.74
C GLY A 236 10.07 -8.20 -1.92
N TYR A 237 8.98 -7.58 -2.37
CA TYR A 237 8.27 -7.97 -3.60
C TYR A 237 9.12 -7.71 -4.84
N LEU A 238 9.78 -6.55 -4.93
CA LEU A 238 10.73 -6.25 -6.01
C LEU A 238 11.84 -7.30 -6.10
N LEU A 239 12.44 -7.67 -4.95
CA LEU A 239 13.51 -8.68 -4.89
C LEU A 239 13.05 -10.05 -5.38
N LYS A 240 11.82 -10.47 -5.06
CA LYS A 240 11.24 -11.71 -5.57
C LYS A 240 11.04 -11.67 -7.09
N ALA A 241 10.56 -10.54 -7.61
CA ALA A 241 10.44 -10.36 -9.06
C ALA A 241 11.82 -10.37 -9.74
N ALA A 242 12.81 -9.71 -9.15
CA ALA A 242 14.19 -9.71 -9.66
C ALA A 242 14.79 -11.14 -9.69
N GLU A 243 14.60 -11.92 -8.61
CA GLU A 243 15.05 -13.32 -8.53
C GLU A 243 14.41 -14.19 -9.62
N LYS A 244 13.10 -14.07 -9.82
CA LYS A 244 12.35 -14.78 -10.89
C LYS A 244 12.97 -14.56 -12.27
N HIS A 245 13.46 -13.35 -12.54
CA HIS A 245 14.06 -12.95 -13.79
C HIS A 245 15.60 -13.00 -13.80
N ARG A 246 16.23 -13.41 -12.71
CA ARG A 246 17.70 -13.47 -12.53
C ARG A 246 18.37 -12.11 -12.71
N ILE A 247 17.74 -11.07 -12.19
CA ILE A 247 18.26 -9.69 -12.20
C ILE A 247 18.93 -9.41 -10.86
N ASN A 248 20.12 -8.83 -10.91
CA ASN A 248 20.80 -8.38 -9.68
C ASN A 248 20.31 -7.00 -9.28
N THR A 249 19.87 -6.86 -8.04
CA THR A 249 19.40 -5.60 -7.45
C THR A 249 20.12 -5.33 -6.11
N PRO A 250 21.47 -5.14 -6.14
CA PRO A 250 22.26 -5.08 -4.93
C PRO A 250 21.88 -3.92 -4.02
N GLU A 251 21.55 -2.75 -4.56
CA GLU A 251 21.19 -1.58 -3.76
C GLU A 251 19.85 -1.79 -3.04
N ASN A 252 18.82 -2.27 -3.75
CA ASN A 252 17.54 -2.61 -3.13
C ASN A 252 17.67 -3.73 -2.11
N LEU A 253 18.53 -4.73 -2.36
CA LEU A 253 18.80 -5.81 -1.41
C LEU A 253 19.45 -5.27 -0.14
N GLU A 254 20.45 -4.39 -0.25
CA GLU A 254 21.11 -3.76 0.90
C GLU A 254 20.10 -2.97 1.74
N LEU A 255 19.29 -2.12 1.12
CA LEU A 255 18.26 -1.34 1.80
C LEU A 255 17.26 -2.23 2.53
N TYR A 256 16.81 -3.29 1.87
CA TYR A 256 15.91 -4.28 2.48
C TYR A 256 16.54 -4.91 3.73
N GLN A 257 17.77 -5.40 3.61
CA GLN A 257 18.47 -6.05 4.72
C GLN A 257 18.69 -5.11 5.91
N ARG A 258 19.01 -3.84 5.65
CA ARG A 258 19.20 -2.83 6.69
C ARG A 258 17.90 -2.54 7.45
N ILE A 259 16.77 -2.41 6.75
CA ILE A 259 15.45 -2.25 7.41
C ILE A 259 15.10 -3.50 8.23
N LYS A 260 15.28 -4.70 7.67
CA LYS A 260 15.02 -5.96 8.41
C LYS A 260 15.88 -6.08 9.67
N LYS A 261 17.14 -5.65 9.62
CA LYS A 261 18.03 -5.63 10.79
C LYS A 261 17.50 -4.68 11.89
N ILE A 262 16.95 -3.52 11.50
CA ILE A 262 16.32 -2.61 12.46
C ILE A 262 15.07 -3.26 13.07
N GLU A 263 14.20 -3.88 12.28
CA GLU A 263 13.02 -4.56 12.81
C GLU A 263 13.37 -5.69 13.77
N GLN A 264 14.43 -6.45 13.48
CA GLN A 264 14.90 -7.54 14.33
C GLN A 264 15.42 -7.04 15.69
N SER A 265 16.08 -5.88 15.73
CA SER A 265 16.60 -5.32 16.97
C SER A 265 15.52 -4.98 18.00
N TRP A 266 14.27 -4.76 17.57
CA TRP A 266 13.17 -4.48 18.50
C TRP A 266 12.61 -5.72 19.22
N THR A 267 12.92 -6.91 18.74
CA THR A 267 12.44 -8.18 19.31
C THR A 267 13.44 -8.80 20.28
N GLU A 268 14.64 -8.24 20.36
CA GLU A 268 15.74 -8.69 21.25
C GLU A 268 15.80 -7.91 22.58
N GLU A 269 14.99 -6.84 22.72
CA GLU A 269 14.78 -6.10 23.98
C GLU A 269 13.47 -6.55 24.67
#